data_b292053d7c5d35e82e47384be050882d
#
_entry.id   b292053d7c5d35e82e47384be050882d
#
_cell.length_a   1.000
_cell.length_b   1.000
_cell.length_c   1.000
_cell.angle_alpha   90.00
_cell.angle_beta   90.00
_cell.angle_gamma   90.00
#
_symmetry.space_group_name_H-M   'P 1'
#
loop_
_entity.id
_entity.type
_entity.pdbx_description
1 polymer ?
#
loop_
_entity_poly.entity_id
_entity_poly.type
_entity_poly.pdbx_seq_one_letter_code
_entity_poly.pdbx_strand_id
1 'polypeptide(L)'
;ESRPLASSGLVGPDAATRLAAMPCDVVLNGITGSAGLMPTLATLEAGTTLALANKESLVIGGRLVTEAAAPGQMVAVDSEHSAFAQCLRAGRADEVRRLILTCSGGPFRGRSRAELADVTPEQAMKHPSWDMGRVITINSSTLVNKGLELLEAGLLYGVDLDDITVVVHPGSVVHSMVEFHDGATIAQLSPPDMKLPIALGLDWPRRIADASKPNDWSAPVDLHFEPLDSDAFGAVELARRCGKAGGSAPAVFNAANEVLVDAFCEGRIGFLDITDTIARVVDEHLALAGQPGGHLSDDQMTVDGVLAVDAWARTRAAELAEATA
;
A
#
# COMPACT_ATOMS: atom_id res chain seq x y z
N GLU A 1 21.64 8.19 27.80
CA GLU A 1 20.86 9.31 28.40
C GLU A 1 19.96 9.88 27.31
N SER A 2 18.67 9.52 27.34
CA SER A 2 17.67 10.09 26.44
C SER A 2 17.44 11.55 26.86
N ARG A 3 17.95 12.50 26.08
CA ARG A 3 17.49 13.88 26.18
C ARG A 3 15.97 13.90 25.91
N PRO A 4 15.16 14.49 26.81
CA PRO A 4 13.78 14.74 26.47
C PRO A 4 13.81 15.67 25.25
N LEU A 5 13.10 15.28 24.17
CA LEU A 5 12.80 16.19 23.07
C LEU A 5 12.08 17.37 23.70
N ALA A 6 12.78 18.51 23.81
CA ALA A 6 12.14 19.76 24.14
C ALA A 6 10.99 19.89 23.14
N SER A 7 9.78 20.15 23.62
CA SER A 7 8.62 20.41 22.78
C SER A 7 9.02 21.52 21.79
N SER A 8 9.31 21.14 20.55
CA SER A 8 9.86 22.06 19.53
C SER A 8 8.87 23.14 19.11
N GLY A 9 7.68 23.16 19.70
CA GLY A 9 6.62 24.11 19.37
C GLY A 9 6.12 23.99 17.93
N LEU A 10 6.39 22.85 17.25
CA LEU A 10 5.86 22.60 15.91
C LEU A 10 4.36 22.29 16.03
N VAL A 11 3.55 23.24 15.61
CA VAL A 11 2.09 23.13 15.55
C VAL A 11 1.59 23.66 14.21
N GLY A 12 0.41 23.22 13.78
CA GLY A 12 -0.19 23.62 12.53
C GLY A 12 -0.14 22.53 11.45
N PRO A 13 -0.73 22.76 10.29
CA PRO A 13 -0.91 21.77 9.23
C PRO A 13 0.42 21.27 8.62
N ASP A 14 1.48 22.07 8.68
CA ASP A 14 2.81 21.76 8.17
C ASP A 14 3.77 21.17 9.23
N ALA A 15 3.31 20.96 10.46
CA ALA A 15 4.16 20.53 11.57
C ALA A 15 4.85 19.19 11.30
N ALA A 16 4.13 18.21 10.74
CA ALA A 16 4.67 16.89 10.39
C ALA A 16 5.74 17.00 9.28
N THR A 17 5.49 17.81 8.25
CA THR A 17 6.44 18.07 7.15
C THR A 17 7.72 18.71 7.67
N ARG A 18 7.60 19.73 8.53
CA ARG A 18 8.75 20.41 9.16
C ARG A 18 9.53 19.49 10.08
N LEU A 19 8.84 18.61 10.82
CA LEU A 19 9.49 17.60 11.67
C LEU A 19 10.28 16.60 10.80
N ALA A 20 9.69 16.13 9.71
CA ALA A 20 10.29 15.17 8.79
C ALA A 20 11.56 15.70 8.08
N ALA A 21 11.66 17.02 7.92
CA ALA A 21 12.84 17.70 7.35
C ALA A 21 13.98 17.93 8.37
N MET A 22 13.77 17.63 9.66
CA MET A 22 14.81 17.84 10.68
C MET A 22 15.94 16.81 10.56
N PRO A 23 17.20 17.21 10.80
CA PRO A 23 18.33 16.29 10.72
C PRO A 23 18.19 15.10 11.69
N CYS A 24 18.23 13.89 11.15
CA CYS A 24 18.26 12.63 11.89
C CYS A 24 18.78 11.50 10.97
N ASP A 25 19.00 10.31 11.50
CA ASP A 25 19.50 9.19 10.72
C ASP A 25 18.39 8.55 9.84
N VAL A 26 17.19 8.40 10.40
CA VAL A 26 16.05 7.77 9.74
C VAL A 26 14.76 8.48 10.15
N VAL A 27 13.90 8.74 9.19
CA VAL A 27 12.48 9.11 9.42
C VAL A 27 11.61 7.92 9.09
N LEU A 28 10.84 7.44 10.06
CA LEU A 28 9.78 6.46 9.82
C LEU A 28 8.46 7.21 9.60
N ASN A 29 7.94 7.16 8.37
CA ASN A 29 6.64 7.75 8.05
C ASN A 29 5.54 6.68 8.11
N GLY A 30 4.73 6.73 9.17
CA GLY A 30 3.54 5.90 9.38
C GLY A 30 2.24 6.70 9.43
N ILE A 31 2.22 7.91 8.85
CA ILE A 31 1.00 8.74 8.76
C ILE A 31 0.03 8.08 7.80
N THR A 32 -1.22 7.90 8.19
CA THR A 32 -2.24 7.23 7.36
C THR A 32 -2.68 8.10 6.18
N GLY A 33 -2.85 7.50 5.01
CA GLY A 33 -3.44 8.11 3.83
C GLY A 33 -2.57 9.19 3.17
N SER A 34 -3.19 10.05 2.36
CA SER A 34 -2.51 11.08 1.55
C SER A 34 -1.76 12.14 2.38
N ALA A 35 -2.12 12.31 3.65
CA ALA A 35 -1.45 13.27 4.55
C ALA A 35 0.05 12.97 4.75
N GLY A 36 0.50 11.75 4.47
CA GLY A 36 1.91 11.35 4.52
C GLY A 36 2.77 11.85 3.36
N LEU A 37 2.19 12.36 2.25
CA LEU A 37 2.94 12.76 1.05
C LEU A 37 3.97 13.85 1.33
N MET A 38 3.54 14.95 1.94
CA MET A 38 4.45 16.09 2.20
C MET A 38 5.59 15.73 3.17
N PRO A 39 5.36 15.02 4.30
CA PRO A 39 6.45 14.48 5.13
C PRO A 39 7.38 13.51 4.38
N THR A 40 6.86 12.66 3.47
CA THR A 40 7.68 11.78 2.61
C THR A 40 8.64 12.61 1.75
N LEU A 41 8.13 13.57 0.98
CA LEU A 41 8.95 14.42 0.12
C LEU A 41 9.98 15.23 0.92
N ALA A 42 9.56 15.82 2.03
CA ALA A 42 10.46 16.60 2.90
C ALA A 42 11.62 15.75 3.48
N THR A 43 11.36 14.48 3.81
CA THR A 43 12.40 13.55 4.25
C THR A 43 13.41 13.28 3.15
N LEU A 44 12.90 13.01 1.93
CA LEU A 44 13.75 12.69 0.78
C LEU A 44 14.60 13.89 0.35
N GLU A 45 14.00 15.07 0.28
CA GLU A 45 14.70 16.33 -0.02
C GLU A 45 15.77 16.68 1.02
N ALA A 46 15.56 16.33 2.29
CA ALA A 46 16.55 16.51 3.35
C ALA A 46 17.72 15.51 3.26
N GLY A 47 17.67 14.54 2.36
CA GLY A 47 18.69 13.48 2.21
C GLY A 47 18.68 12.44 3.33
N THR A 48 17.63 12.42 4.17
CA THR A 48 17.48 11.48 5.28
C THR A 48 16.91 10.15 4.76
N THR A 49 17.33 9.03 5.34
CA THR A 49 16.74 7.72 5.03
C THR A 49 15.27 7.69 5.42
N LEU A 50 14.41 7.32 4.49
CA LEU A 50 12.98 7.17 4.70
C LEU A 50 12.62 5.69 4.93
N ALA A 51 12.24 5.34 6.15
CA ALA A 51 11.56 4.07 6.44
C ALA A 51 10.06 4.26 6.14
N LEU A 52 9.63 3.80 4.97
CA LEU A 52 8.29 4.06 4.42
C LEU A 52 7.29 3.02 4.93
N ALA A 53 6.44 3.42 5.88
CA ALA A 53 5.30 2.63 6.36
C ALA A 53 3.95 3.18 5.83
N ASN A 54 3.96 4.37 5.23
CA ASN A 54 2.81 4.98 4.55
C ASN A 54 2.89 4.73 3.03
N LYS A 55 2.36 3.59 2.59
CA LYS A 55 2.35 3.22 1.16
C LYS A 55 1.58 4.22 0.30
N GLU A 56 0.54 4.83 0.86
CA GLU A 56 -0.32 5.76 0.16
C GLU A 56 0.48 6.96 -0.36
N SER A 57 1.43 7.49 0.40
CA SER A 57 2.24 8.62 -0.06
C SER A 57 3.08 8.29 -1.30
N LEU A 58 3.61 7.07 -1.40
CA LEU A 58 4.32 6.63 -2.60
C LEU A 58 3.36 6.40 -3.76
N VAL A 59 2.22 5.75 -3.52
CA VAL A 59 1.21 5.47 -4.55
C VAL A 59 0.64 6.74 -5.15
N ILE A 60 0.27 7.73 -4.31
CA ILE A 60 -0.31 9.00 -4.79
C ILE A 60 0.73 9.95 -5.38
N GLY A 61 1.95 9.95 -4.84
CA GLY A 61 3.04 10.78 -5.31
C GLY A 61 3.74 10.20 -6.54
N GLY A 62 3.68 8.87 -6.73
CA GLY A 62 4.23 8.19 -7.90
C GLY A 62 5.66 8.65 -8.24
N ARG A 63 5.81 9.16 -9.46
CA ARG A 63 7.08 9.68 -9.97
C ARG A 63 7.68 10.81 -9.11
N LEU A 64 6.87 11.68 -8.52
CA LEU A 64 7.38 12.76 -7.65
C LEU A 64 8.18 12.21 -6.48
N VAL A 65 7.73 11.10 -5.88
CA VAL A 65 8.41 10.46 -4.74
C VAL A 65 9.62 9.66 -5.23
N THR A 66 9.48 8.87 -6.31
CA THR A 66 10.59 8.04 -6.79
C THR A 66 11.75 8.87 -7.35
N GLU A 67 11.49 10.02 -7.98
CA GLU A 67 12.52 10.93 -8.49
C GLU A 67 13.17 11.78 -7.38
N ALA A 68 12.45 12.08 -6.30
CA ALA A 68 13.02 12.79 -5.15
C ALA A 68 13.97 11.89 -4.34
N ALA A 69 13.83 10.57 -4.44
CA ALA A 69 14.61 9.62 -3.68
C ALA A 69 15.97 9.32 -4.35
N ALA A 70 17.05 9.43 -3.59
CA ALA A 70 18.33 8.90 -3.99
C ALA A 70 18.33 7.35 -3.93
N PRO A 71 19.18 6.66 -4.70
CA PRO A 71 19.30 5.20 -4.65
C PRO A 71 19.50 4.68 -3.23
N GLY A 72 18.62 3.80 -2.76
CA GLY A 72 18.68 3.21 -1.43
C GLY A 72 18.20 4.11 -0.29
N GLN A 73 17.69 5.31 -0.57
CA GLN A 73 17.19 6.23 0.45
C GLN A 73 15.82 5.82 0.99
N MET A 74 14.99 5.14 0.20
CA MET A 74 13.71 4.57 0.67
C MET A 74 13.89 3.13 1.11
N VAL A 75 13.37 2.79 2.28
CA VAL A 75 13.34 1.44 2.84
C VAL A 75 11.90 1.07 3.16
N ALA A 76 11.43 -0.03 2.59
CA ALA A 76 10.07 -0.50 2.78
C ALA A 76 9.86 -1.03 4.21
N VAL A 77 8.76 -0.61 4.84
CA VAL A 77 8.32 -1.09 6.16
C VAL A 77 7.06 -1.95 6.04
N ASP A 78 6.26 -1.78 4.98
CA ASP A 78 5.17 -2.71 4.70
C ASP A 78 5.71 -4.15 4.65
N SER A 79 5.00 -5.12 5.26
CA SER A 79 5.54 -6.46 5.51
C SER A 79 5.91 -7.19 4.22
N GLU A 80 5.07 -7.09 3.19
CA GLU A 80 5.27 -7.71 1.89
C GLU A 80 6.44 -7.10 1.12
N HIS A 81 6.58 -5.77 1.20
CA HIS A 81 7.67 -5.06 0.52
C HIS A 81 8.99 -5.23 1.26
N SER A 82 8.98 -5.24 2.59
CA SER A 82 10.15 -5.64 3.38
C SER A 82 10.59 -7.06 3.02
N ALA A 83 9.64 -7.99 2.79
CA ALA A 83 9.94 -9.34 2.35
C ALA A 83 10.59 -9.36 0.95
N PHE A 84 10.06 -8.58 -0.01
CA PHE A 84 10.70 -8.42 -1.32
C PHE A 84 12.12 -7.90 -1.20
N ALA A 85 12.33 -6.82 -0.44
CA ALA A 85 13.67 -6.26 -0.21
C ALA A 85 14.65 -7.30 0.35
N GLN A 86 14.19 -8.19 1.23
CA GLN A 86 15.00 -9.27 1.78
C GLN A 86 15.29 -10.37 0.77
N CYS A 87 14.28 -10.79 -0.03
CA CYS A 87 14.43 -11.84 -1.04
C CYS A 87 15.29 -11.39 -2.23
N LEU A 88 15.18 -10.13 -2.66
CA LEU A 88 15.97 -9.56 -3.75
C LEU A 88 17.48 -9.53 -3.46
N ARG A 89 17.89 -9.67 -2.19
CA ARG A 89 19.32 -9.82 -1.83
C ARG A 89 19.92 -11.17 -2.25
N ALA A 90 19.10 -12.14 -2.66
CA ALA A 90 19.53 -13.45 -3.09
C ALA A 90 20.04 -13.52 -4.54
N GLY A 91 19.78 -12.47 -5.33
CA GLY A 91 20.19 -12.42 -6.74
C GLY A 91 20.36 -10.98 -7.23
N ARG A 92 20.57 -10.83 -8.53
CA ARG A 92 20.68 -9.54 -9.21
C ARG A 92 19.33 -9.15 -9.83
N ALA A 93 19.10 -7.88 -10.07
CA ALA A 93 17.84 -7.39 -10.62
C ALA A 93 17.51 -8.01 -12.00
N ASP A 94 18.51 -8.22 -12.85
CA ASP A 94 18.38 -8.84 -14.17
C ASP A 94 18.12 -10.37 -14.13
N GLU A 95 18.21 -10.98 -12.97
CA GLU A 95 17.90 -12.40 -12.74
C GLU A 95 16.46 -12.61 -12.24
N VAL A 96 15.78 -11.54 -11.82
CA VAL A 96 14.40 -11.60 -11.32
C VAL A 96 13.43 -11.81 -12.47
N ARG A 97 12.63 -12.88 -12.39
CA ARG A 97 11.58 -13.19 -13.35
C ARG A 97 10.26 -12.49 -13.00
N ARG A 98 9.87 -12.56 -11.71
CA ARG A 98 8.65 -11.92 -11.20
C ARG A 98 8.68 -11.78 -9.69
N LEU A 99 7.85 -10.86 -9.19
CA LEU A 99 7.51 -10.77 -7.79
C LEU A 99 6.21 -11.53 -7.50
N ILE A 100 6.16 -12.22 -6.37
CA ILE A 100 4.96 -12.96 -5.93
C ILE A 100 4.50 -12.33 -4.62
N LEU A 101 3.45 -11.52 -4.72
CA LEU A 101 2.85 -10.77 -3.62
C LEU A 101 1.81 -11.64 -2.93
N THR A 102 1.98 -11.93 -1.65
CA THR A 102 1.02 -12.74 -0.89
C THR A 102 -0.04 -11.86 -0.22
N CYS A 103 -1.22 -12.43 0.02
CA CYS A 103 -2.27 -11.84 0.85
C CYS A 103 -2.97 -12.93 1.67
N SER A 104 -3.60 -12.55 2.79
CA SER A 104 -4.42 -13.50 3.56
C SER A 104 -5.70 -13.93 2.83
N GLY A 105 -6.13 -13.14 1.84
CA GLY A 105 -7.43 -13.26 1.17
C GLY A 105 -8.57 -12.59 1.93
N GLY A 106 -8.28 -11.99 3.09
CA GLY A 106 -9.28 -11.31 3.93
C GLY A 106 -10.31 -12.26 4.57
N PRO A 107 -11.32 -11.71 5.26
CA PRO A 107 -12.34 -12.51 5.96
C PRO A 107 -13.34 -13.20 5.02
N PHE A 108 -13.36 -12.84 3.74
CA PHE A 108 -14.35 -13.31 2.78
C PHE A 108 -13.77 -14.24 1.71
N ARG A 109 -12.55 -14.73 1.92
CA ARG A 109 -11.92 -15.71 1.03
C ARG A 109 -12.86 -16.87 0.71
N GLY A 110 -12.97 -17.22 -0.57
CA GLY A 110 -13.82 -18.31 -1.08
C GLY A 110 -15.29 -17.96 -1.25
N ARG A 111 -15.70 -16.70 -0.98
CA ARG A 111 -17.06 -16.25 -1.30
C ARG A 111 -17.13 -15.70 -2.71
N SER A 112 -18.18 -16.03 -3.41
CA SER A 112 -18.53 -15.41 -4.69
C SER A 112 -18.96 -13.94 -4.51
N ARG A 113 -18.89 -13.17 -5.58
CA ARG A 113 -19.36 -11.78 -5.56
C ARG A 113 -20.81 -11.63 -5.07
N ALA A 114 -21.71 -12.57 -5.46
CA ALA A 114 -23.10 -12.55 -5.03
C ALA A 114 -23.24 -12.69 -3.50
N GLU A 115 -22.39 -13.51 -2.86
CA GLU A 115 -22.39 -13.70 -1.40
C GLU A 115 -21.79 -12.52 -0.63
N LEU A 116 -21.14 -11.58 -1.34
CA LEU A 116 -20.58 -10.35 -0.77
C LEU A 116 -21.59 -9.19 -0.74
N ALA A 117 -22.74 -9.29 -1.40
CA ALA A 117 -23.70 -8.19 -1.54
C ALA A 117 -24.22 -7.67 -0.18
N ASP A 118 -24.45 -8.58 0.76
CA ASP A 118 -25.02 -8.27 2.09
C ASP A 118 -23.97 -8.23 3.21
N VAL A 119 -22.68 -8.05 2.87
CA VAL A 119 -21.61 -7.96 3.88
C VAL A 119 -21.76 -6.67 4.67
N THR A 120 -21.73 -6.79 6.01
CA THR A 120 -21.81 -5.66 6.92
C THR A 120 -20.43 -5.14 7.36
N PRO A 121 -20.33 -3.89 7.82
CA PRO A 121 -19.08 -3.35 8.37
C PRO A 121 -18.48 -4.21 9.50
N GLU A 122 -19.32 -4.75 10.40
CA GLU A 122 -18.86 -5.60 11.50
C GLU A 122 -18.27 -6.93 11.02
N GLN A 123 -18.76 -7.46 9.90
CA GLN A 123 -18.20 -8.66 9.28
C GLN A 123 -16.87 -8.35 8.61
N ALA A 124 -16.78 -7.20 7.90
CA ALA A 124 -15.59 -6.77 7.18
C ALA A 124 -14.42 -6.39 8.12
N MET A 125 -14.74 -6.01 9.37
CA MET A 125 -13.74 -5.69 10.40
C MET A 125 -13.07 -6.93 11.02
N LYS A 126 -13.50 -8.15 10.68
CA LYS A 126 -12.94 -9.40 11.27
C LYS A 126 -11.79 -9.92 10.42
N HIS A 127 -10.59 -9.36 10.60
CA HIS A 127 -9.41 -9.88 9.91
C HIS A 127 -8.96 -11.23 10.50
N PRO A 128 -8.57 -12.25 9.66
CA PRO A 128 -8.24 -13.58 10.16
C PRO A 128 -6.92 -13.67 10.94
N SER A 129 -5.93 -12.78 10.68
CA SER A 129 -4.56 -12.92 11.19
C SER A 129 -4.00 -11.68 11.86
N TRP A 130 -4.47 -10.47 11.48
CA TRP A 130 -3.91 -9.20 11.95
C TRP A 130 -4.93 -8.40 12.78
N ASP A 131 -4.45 -7.75 13.84
CA ASP A 131 -5.19 -6.72 14.55
C ASP A 131 -4.74 -5.34 14.06
N MET A 132 -5.61 -4.66 13.30
CA MET A 132 -5.26 -3.45 12.55
C MET A 132 -6.33 -2.37 12.71
N GLY A 133 -5.96 -1.14 12.32
CA GLY A 133 -6.90 -0.02 12.27
C GLY A 133 -8.04 -0.24 11.26
N ARG A 134 -9.13 0.53 11.40
CA ARG A 134 -10.38 0.39 10.62
C ARG A 134 -10.14 0.40 9.11
N VAL A 135 -9.47 1.41 8.59
CA VAL A 135 -9.29 1.60 7.14
C VAL A 135 -8.54 0.43 6.53
N ILE A 136 -7.39 0.06 7.08
CA ILE A 136 -6.59 -1.04 6.54
C ILE A 136 -7.29 -2.40 6.68
N THR A 137 -8.14 -2.60 7.70
CA THR A 137 -8.93 -3.83 7.85
C THR A 137 -9.99 -3.95 6.76
N ILE A 138 -10.73 -2.86 6.46
CA ILE A 138 -11.68 -2.84 5.32
C ILE A 138 -10.93 -2.97 4.00
N ASN A 139 -9.80 -2.30 3.82
CA ASN A 139 -8.97 -2.43 2.62
C ASN A 139 -8.45 -3.86 2.42
N SER A 140 -8.18 -4.59 3.51
CA SER A 140 -7.85 -6.02 3.45
C SER A 140 -9.06 -6.86 3.03
N SER A 141 -10.25 -6.55 3.52
CA SER A 141 -11.47 -7.30 3.21
C SER A 141 -11.91 -7.13 1.75
N THR A 142 -11.68 -5.96 1.14
CA THR A 142 -11.95 -5.64 -0.27
C THR A 142 -10.80 -5.99 -1.21
N LEU A 143 -9.62 -6.33 -0.67
CA LEU A 143 -8.33 -6.45 -1.36
C LEU A 143 -7.83 -5.14 -2.02
N VAL A 144 -8.41 -3.99 -1.68
CA VAL A 144 -7.84 -2.68 -2.07
C VAL A 144 -6.45 -2.51 -1.47
N ASN A 145 -6.21 -2.96 -0.22
CA ASN A 145 -4.87 -2.95 0.37
C ASN A 145 -3.85 -3.66 -0.53
N LYS A 146 -4.24 -4.83 -1.08
CA LYS A 146 -3.37 -5.59 -1.97
C LYS A 146 -3.18 -4.91 -3.32
N GLY A 147 -4.18 -4.17 -3.80
CA GLY A 147 -4.06 -3.29 -4.96
C GLY A 147 -3.06 -2.16 -4.74
N LEU A 148 -3.10 -1.49 -3.57
CA LEU A 148 -2.13 -0.46 -3.19
C LEU A 148 -0.71 -1.03 -3.10
N GLU A 149 -0.56 -2.21 -2.53
CA GLU A 149 0.72 -2.90 -2.43
C GLU A 149 1.29 -3.34 -3.79
N LEU A 150 0.43 -3.73 -4.73
CA LEU A 150 0.85 -4.01 -6.11
C LEU A 150 1.45 -2.74 -6.75
N LEU A 151 0.80 -1.59 -6.57
CA LEU A 151 1.32 -0.30 -7.06
C LEU A 151 2.63 0.09 -6.37
N GLU A 152 2.69 -0.07 -5.06
CA GLU A 152 3.89 0.20 -4.26
C GLU A 152 5.07 -0.67 -4.73
N ALA A 153 4.85 -1.97 -5.01
CA ALA A 153 5.89 -2.87 -5.50
C ALA A 153 6.47 -2.41 -6.84
N GLY A 154 5.61 -2.03 -7.79
CA GLY A 154 6.04 -1.48 -9.07
C GLY A 154 6.91 -0.22 -8.91
N LEU A 155 6.52 0.69 -8.03
CA LEU A 155 7.24 1.94 -7.78
C LEU A 155 8.55 1.73 -7.00
N LEU A 156 8.58 0.86 -5.99
CA LEU A 156 9.78 0.62 -5.17
C LEU A 156 10.87 -0.15 -5.91
N TYR A 157 10.46 -1.15 -6.70
CA TYR A 157 11.40 -2.10 -7.31
C TYR A 157 11.56 -1.93 -8.81
N GLY A 158 10.79 -1.03 -9.44
CA GLY A 158 10.85 -0.78 -10.88
C GLY A 158 10.46 -2.00 -11.72
N VAL A 159 9.60 -2.88 -11.19
CA VAL A 159 9.11 -4.09 -11.86
C VAL A 159 7.80 -3.77 -12.58
N ASP A 160 7.66 -4.29 -13.80
CA ASP A 160 6.39 -4.17 -14.54
C ASP A 160 5.26 -4.81 -13.72
N LEU A 161 4.11 -4.14 -13.67
CA LEU A 161 2.96 -4.63 -12.90
C LEU A 161 2.45 -5.98 -13.42
N ASP A 162 2.70 -6.35 -14.67
CA ASP A 162 2.38 -7.67 -15.22
C ASP A 162 3.31 -8.78 -14.72
N ASP A 163 4.51 -8.40 -14.26
CA ASP A 163 5.45 -9.31 -13.62
C ASP A 163 5.24 -9.43 -12.10
N ILE A 164 4.13 -8.89 -11.58
CA ILE A 164 3.72 -9.06 -10.18
C ILE A 164 2.50 -9.96 -10.10
N THR A 165 2.70 -11.18 -9.59
CA THR A 165 1.63 -12.16 -9.37
C THR A 165 1.13 -12.06 -7.93
N VAL A 166 -0.19 -11.94 -7.75
CA VAL A 166 -0.82 -11.96 -6.42
C VAL A 166 -1.32 -13.36 -6.11
N VAL A 167 -0.96 -13.90 -4.94
CA VAL A 167 -1.41 -15.21 -4.46
C VAL A 167 -2.00 -15.10 -3.06
N VAL A 168 -2.99 -15.92 -2.77
CA VAL A 168 -3.62 -16.00 -1.45
C VAL A 168 -2.86 -17.01 -0.60
N HIS A 169 -2.39 -16.59 0.58
CA HIS A 169 -1.74 -17.40 1.59
C HIS A 169 -2.41 -17.15 2.96
N PRO A 170 -3.44 -17.92 3.32
CA PRO A 170 -4.24 -17.64 4.53
C PRO A 170 -3.45 -17.65 5.83
N GLY A 171 -2.36 -18.42 5.89
CA GLY A 171 -1.49 -18.51 7.07
C GLY A 171 -0.69 -17.24 7.34
N SER A 172 -0.52 -16.35 6.36
CA SER A 172 0.23 -15.10 6.46
C SER A 172 1.64 -15.23 7.05
N VAL A 173 2.24 -16.43 6.97
CA VAL A 173 3.62 -16.70 7.44
C VAL A 173 4.64 -16.38 6.34
N VAL A 174 4.30 -16.64 5.08
CA VAL A 174 5.06 -16.17 3.93
C VAL A 174 4.56 -14.79 3.55
N HIS A 175 5.41 -13.78 3.71
CA HIS A 175 5.02 -12.38 3.47
C HIS A 175 5.14 -11.98 2.00
N SER A 176 6.14 -12.48 1.27
CA SER A 176 6.27 -12.37 -0.20
C SER A 176 7.39 -13.26 -0.69
N MET A 177 7.47 -13.43 -2.03
CA MET A 177 8.46 -14.28 -2.68
C MET A 177 8.99 -13.61 -3.95
N VAL A 178 10.21 -13.97 -4.35
CA VAL A 178 10.82 -13.57 -5.63
C VAL A 178 11.15 -14.83 -6.42
N GLU A 179 10.63 -14.92 -7.65
CA GLU A 179 10.96 -15.99 -8.60
C GLU A 179 12.06 -15.49 -9.54
N PHE A 180 13.10 -16.28 -9.71
CA PHE A 180 14.23 -15.99 -10.59
C PHE A 180 14.11 -16.75 -11.92
N HIS A 181 14.85 -16.32 -12.95
CA HIS A 181 14.81 -16.92 -14.28
C HIS A 181 15.32 -18.37 -14.33
N ASP A 182 16.12 -18.80 -13.36
CA ASP A 182 16.55 -20.21 -13.23
C ASP A 182 15.46 -21.12 -12.65
N GLY A 183 14.30 -20.57 -12.25
CA GLY A 183 13.18 -21.28 -11.66
C GLY A 183 13.21 -21.34 -10.12
N ALA A 184 14.24 -20.80 -9.49
CA ALA A 184 14.27 -20.73 -8.02
C ALA A 184 13.25 -19.69 -7.50
N THR A 185 12.58 -20.01 -6.39
CA THR A 185 11.74 -19.05 -5.66
C THR A 185 12.29 -18.87 -4.26
N ILE A 186 12.60 -17.62 -3.91
CA ILE A 186 13.06 -17.24 -2.56
C ILE A 186 11.90 -16.57 -1.82
N ALA A 187 11.62 -17.04 -0.62
CA ALA A 187 10.53 -16.55 0.22
C ALA A 187 11.03 -16.03 1.56
N GLN A 188 10.44 -14.95 2.05
CA GLN A 188 10.65 -14.51 3.41
C GLN A 188 9.50 -15.02 4.28
N LEU A 189 9.85 -15.74 5.35
CA LEU A 189 8.93 -16.33 6.30
C LEU A 189 9.18 -15.77 7.70
N SER A 190 8.11 -15.33 8.35
CA SER A 190 8.09 -14.99 9.78
C SER A 190 6.67 -15.03 10.32
N PRO A 191 6.45 -15.15 11.63
CA PRO A 191 5.14 -14.87 12.19
C PRO A 191 4.67 -13.46 11.80
N PRO A 192 3.35 -13.22 11.67
CA PRO A 192 2.80 -11.92 11.32
C PRO A 192 3.00 -10.91 12.48
N ASP A 193 4.12 -10.20 12.45
CA ASP A 193 4.52 -9.20 13.45
C ASP A 193 5.26 -8.04 12.76
N MET A 194 4.66 -6.85 12.81
CA MET A 194 5.23 -5.64 12.22
C MET A 194 6.54 -5.18 12.86
N LYS A 195 6.91 -5.69 14.03
CA LYS A 195 8.20 -5.37 14.67
C LYS A 195 9.37 -5.76 13.78
N LEU A 196 9.27 -6.87 13.04
CA LEU A 196 10.35 -7.32 12.15
C LEU A 196 10.62 -6.31 11.02
N PRO A 197 9.64 -5.96 10.15
CA PRO A 197 9.88 -5.00 9.08
C PRO A 197 10.16 -3.58 9.60
N ILE A 198 9.56 -3.16 10.71
CA ILE A 198 9.87 -1.86 11.35
C ILE A 198 11.33 -1.84 11.80
N ALA A 199 11.79 -2.85 12.54
CA ALA A 199 13.17 -2.93 13.02
C ALA A 199 14.16 -2.96 11.85
N LEU A 200 13.84 -3.70 10.79
CA LEU A 200 14.66 -3.76 9.58
C LEU A 200 14.70 -2.40 8.86
N GLY A 201 13.57 -1.69 8.78
CA GLY A 201 13.48 -0.36 8.19
C GLY A 201 14.32 0.69 8.94
N LEU A 202 14.42 0.56 10.27
CA LEU A 202 15.19 1.48 11.11
C LEU A 202 16.71 1.26 11.05
N ASP A 203 17.18 0.07 10.67
CA ASP A 203 18.61 -0.26 10.63
C ASP A 203 19.04 -0.96 9.33
N TRP A 204 18.31 -0.74 8.25
CA TRP A 204 18.62 -1.33 6.96
C TRP A 204 20.06 -1.03 6.51
N PRO A 205 20.83 -2.02 6.00
CA PRO A 205 20.41 -3.40 5.67
C PRO A 205 20.68 -4.41 6.81
N ARG A 206 21.00 -3.98 8.02
CA ARG A 206 21.33 -4.84 9.14
C ARG A 206 20.07 -5.40 9.82
N ARG A 207 20.19 -6.58 10.43
CA ARG A 207 19.13 -7.20 11.21
C ARG A 207 19.32 -6.91 12.69
N ILE A 208 18.25 -6.43 13.32
CA ILE A 208 18.22 -6.25 14.79
C ILE A 208 17.88 -7.61 15.41
N ALA A 209 18.72 -8.08 16.34
CA ALA A 209 18.49 -9.34 17.05
C ALA A 209 17.18 -9.28 17.86
N ASP A 210 16.46 -10.38 17.90
CA ASP A 210 15.23 -10.57 18.68
C ASP A 210 14.12 -9.54 18.39
N ALA A 211 14.10 -8.93 17.21
CA ALA A 211 13.09 -7.98 16.82
C ALA A 211 11.67 -8.60 16.76
N SER A 212 11.58 -9.89 16.40
CA SER A 212 10.34 -10.67 16.37
C SER A 212 10.62 -12.11 16.83
N LYS A 213 9.56 -12.82 17.22
CA LYS A 213 9.69 -14.25 17.54
C LYS A 213 10.03 -15.04 16.27
N PRO A 214 10.90 -16.07 16.38
CA PRO A 214 11.15 -16.96 15.26
C PRO A 214 9.94 -17.87 14.99
N ASN A 215 9.90 -18.46 13.78
CA ASN A 215 8.97 -19.55 13.49
C ASN A 215 9.29 -20.78 14.38
N ASP A 216 8.25 -21.50 14.76
CA ASP A 216 8.40 -22.77 15.48
C ASP A 216 8.54 -23.92 14.47
N TRP A 217 9.71 -24.53 14.43
CA TRP A 217 10.02 -25.67 13.57
C TRP A 217 9.97 -27.02 14.32
N SER A 218 9.45 -27.06 15.55
CA SER A 218 9.33 -28.28 16.35
C SER A 218 8.18 -29.19 15.92
N ALA A 219 7.25 -28.67 15.09
CA ALA A 219 6.10 -29.42 14.54
C ALA A 219 6.04 -29.29 13.01
N PRO A 220 5.32 -30.18 12.31
CA PRO A 220 5.04 -30.03 10.88
C PRO A 220 4.35 -28.69 10.57
N VAL A 221 4.77 -28.04 9.48
CA VAL A 221 4.22 -26.78 9.01
C VAL A 221 3.76 -26.96 7.55
N ASP A 222 2.49 -26.68 7.28
CA ASP A 222 1.93 -26.66 5.93
C ASP A 222 1.80 -25.22 5.44
N LEU A 223 2.29 -24.94 4.24
CA LEU A 223 2.17 -23.65 3.57
C LEU A 223 1.19 -23.80 2.40
N HIS A 224 0.02 -23.22 2.55
CA HIS A 224 -1.04 -23.29 1.55
C HIS A 224 -1.09 -22.00 0.72
N PHE A 225 -1.18 -22.16 -0.62
CA PHE A 225 -1.33 -21.05 -1.56
C PHE A 225 -2.46 -21.32 -2.53
N GLU A 226 -3.22 -20.27 -2.86
CA GLU A 226 -4.32 -20.30 -3.83
C GLU A 226 -4.15 -19.16 -4.83
N PRO A 227 -4.64 -19.29 -6.07
CA PRO A 227 -4.76 -18.16 -6.97
C PRO A 227 -5.77 -17.14 -6.42
N LEU A 228 -5.58 -15.87 -6.77
CA LEU A 228 -6.54 -14.82 -6.46
C LEU A 228 -7.82 -15.02 -7.29
N ASP A 229 -8.98 -14.91 -6.64
CA ASP A 229 -10.29 -14.86 -7.32
C ASP A 229 -10.58 -13.40 -7.73
N SER A 230 -10.18 -13.04 -8.95
CA SER A 230 -10.38 -11.69 -9.48
C SER A 230 -11.84 -11.40 -9.88
N ASP A 231 -12.70 -12.42 -10.05
CA ASP A 231 -14.12 -12.23 -10.34
C ASP A 231 -14.87 -11.78 -9.08
N ALA A 232 -14.51 -12.34 -7.93
CA ALA A 232 -15.07 -11.92 -6.66
C ALA A 232 -14.45 -10.60 -6.14
N PHE A 233 -13.14 -10.41 -6.35
CA PHE A 233 -12.36 -9.29 -5.80
C PHE A 233 -11.59 -8.53 -6.90
N GLY A 234 -12.28 -7.60 -7.57
CA GLY A 234 -11.71 -6.83 -8.69
C GLY A 234 -10.72 -5.72 -8.33
N ALA A 235 -10.46 -5.45 -7.05
CA ALA A 235 -9.65 -4.31 -6.61
C ALA A 235 -8.20 -4.37 -7.10
N VAL A 236 -7.59 -5.57 -7.14
CA VAL A 236 -6.20 -5.75 -7.58
C VAL A 236 -6.05 -5.43 -9.06
N GLU A 237 -6.97 -5.90 -9.90
CA GLU A 237 -6.95 -5.61 -11.34
C GLU A 237 -7.28 -4.14 -11.63
N LEU A 238 -8.17 -3.52 -10.83
CA LEU A 238 -8.43 -2.10 -10.90
C LEU A 238 -7.18 -1.28 -10.57
N ALA A 239 -6.45 -1.64 -9.51
CA ALA A 239 -5.17 -1.02 -9.15
C ALA A 239 -4.13 -1.19 -10.27
N ARG A 240 -4.02 -2.41 -10.84
CA ARG A 240 -3.13 -2.67 -11.98
C ARG A 240 -3.44 -1.75 -13.16
N ARG A 241 -4.73 -1.58 -13.49
CA ARG A 241 -5.18 -0.65 -14.52
C ARG A 241 -4.78 0.80 -14.22
N CYS A 242 -4.95 1.23 -12.96
CA CYS A 242 -4.51 2.58 -12.53
C CYS A 242 -3.00 2.76 -12.66
N GLY A 243 -2.22 1.77 -12.25
CA GLY A 243 -0.75 1.82 -12.35
C GLY A 243 -0.27 1.84 -13.81
N LYS A 244 -0.94 1.10 -14.71
CA LYS A 244 -0.65 1.13 -16.15
C LYS A 244 -1.03 2.45 -16.81
N ALA A 245 -2.09 3.10 -16.35
CA ALA A 245 -2.44 4.45 -16.78
C ALA A 245 -1.40 5.48 -16.31
N GLY A 246 -0.73 5.21 -15.20
CA GLY A 246 0.31 6.07 -14.62
C GLY A 246 -0.22 7.38 -14.08
N GLY A 247 0.67 8.33 -13.89
CA GLY A 247 0.34 9.69 -13.49
C GLY A 247 -0.54 9.76 -12.25
N SER A 248 -1.64 10.47 -12.33
CA SER A 248 -2.55 10.71 -11.20
C SER A 248 -3.61 9.62 -10.97
N ALA A 249 -3.71 8.59 -11.82
CA ALA A 249 -4.73 7.55 -11.67
C ALA A 249 -4.62 6.75 -10.36
N PRO A 250 -3.41 6.37 -9.86
CA PRO A 250 -3.26 5.76 -8.54
C PRO A 250 -3.71 6.65 -7.38
N ALA A 251 -3.52 7.97 -7.48
CA ALA A 251 -3.98 8.92 -6.46
C ALA A 251 -5.52 8.95 -6.38
N VAL A 252 -6.20 8.91 -7.52
CA VAL A 252 -7.67 8.83 -7.58
C VAL A 252 -8.19 7.53 -6.99
N PHE A 253 -7.56 6.41 -7.30
CA PHE A 253 -7.88 5.11 -6.71
C PHE A 253 -7.83 5.17 -5.17
N ASN A 254 -6.74 5.71 -4.62
CA ASN A 254 -6.56 5.84 -3.17
C ASN A 254 -7.58 6.82 -2.55
N ALA A 255 -7.74 8.02 -3.11
CA ALA A 255 -8.61 9.05 -2.56
C ALA A 255 -10.08 8.61 -2.55
N ALA A 256 -10.57 7.99 -3.63
CA ALA A 256 -11.90 7.43 -3.69
C ALA A 256 -12.09 6.31 -2.65
N ASN A 257 -11.11 5.41 -2.52
CA ASN A 257 -11.16 4.35 -1.51
C ASN A 257 -11.32 4.87 -0.09
N GLU A 258 -10.54 5.87 0.32
CA GLU A 258 -10.62 6.41 1.68
C GLU A 258 -12.02 6.93 2.01
N VAL A 259 -12.66 7.65 1.07
CA VAL A 259 -14.03 8.18 1.24
C VAL A 259 -15.07 7.05 1.29
N LEU A 260 -14.93 6.08 0.40
CA LEU A 260 -15.91 4.99 0.29
C LEU A 260 -15.82 3.99 1.43
N VAL A 261 -14.63 3.78 2.00
CA VAL A 261 -14.47 3.02 3.25
C VAL A 261 -15.22 3.67 4.39
N ASP A 262 -15.14 5.00 4.53
CA ASP A 262 -15.91 5.73 5.56
C ASP A 262 -17.41 5.63 5.29
N ALA A 263 -17.86 5.82 4.04
CA ALA A 263 -19.26 5.69 3.67
C ALA A 263 -19.83 4.29 3.96
N PHE A 264 -19.06 3.23 3.69
CA PHE A 264 -19.44 1.86 4.03
C PHE A 264 -19.52 1.65 5.54
N CYS A 265 -18.53 2.10 6.31
CA CYS A 265 -18.53 1.96 7.76
C CYS A 265 -19.69 2.72 8.43
N GLU A 266 -20.19 3.78 7.80
CA GLU A 266 -21.36 4.55 8.23
C GLU A 266 -22.68 3.94 7.73
N GLY A 267 -22.64 2.86 6.97
CA GLY A 267 -23.81 2.16 6.43
C GLY A 267 -24.53 2.92 5.30
N ARG A 268 -23.86 3.87 4.64
CA ARG A 268 -24.40 4.65 3.52
C ARG A 268 -24.34 3.92 2.18
N ILE A 269 -23.41 2.98 2.04
CA ILE A 269 -23.23 2.15 0.83
C ILE A 269 -22.98 0.69 1.23
N GLY A 270 -23.19 -0.24 0.29
CA GLY A 270 -22.87 -1.66 0.44
C GLY A 270 -21.38 -1.97 0.26
N PHE A 271 -20.97 -3.17 0.62
CA PHE A 271 -19.58 -3.63 0.54
C PHE A 271 -19.03 -3.59 -0.89
N LEU A 272 -19.82 -4.07 -1.85
CA LEU A 272 -19.43 -4.10 -3.28
C LEU A 272 -19.36 -2.71 -3.88
N ASP A 273 -20.15 -1.77 -3.37
CA ASP A 273 -20.16 -0.39 -3.86
C ASP A 273 -18.82 0.32 -3.67
N ILE A 274 -17.98 -0.14 -2.71
CA ILE A 274 -16.63 0.41 -2.52
C ILE A 274 -15.83 0.29 -3.82
N THR A 275 -15.61 -0.93 -4.28
CA THR A 275 -14.76 -1.17 -5.46
C THR A 275 -15.41 -0.72 -6.76
N ASP A 276 -16.73 -0.87 -6.87
CA ASP A 276 -17.49 -0.46 -8.07
C ASP A 276 -17.47 1.07 -8.23
N THR A 277 -17.62 1.80 -7.14
CA THR A 277 -17.57 3.27 -7.18
C THR A 277 -16.16 3.78 -7.41
N ILE A 278 -15.11 3.13 -6.80
CA ILE A 278 -13.71 3.46 -7.13
C ILE A 278 -13.49 3.33 -8.65
N ALA A 279 -13.93 2.22 -9.26
CA ALA A 279 -13.77 1.99 -10.70
C ALA A 279 -14.43 3.10 -11.50
N ARG A 280 -15.64 3.51 -11.12
CA ARG A 280 -16.37 4.60 -11.79
C ARG A 280 -15.64 5.94 -11.67
N VAL A 281 -15.14 6.30 -10.47
CA VAL A 281 -14.39 7.56 -10.27
C VAL A 281 -13.11 7.57 -11.11
N VAL A 282 -12.40 6.44 -11.19
CA VAL A 282 -11.22 6.28 -12.03
C VAL A 282 -11.57 6.43 -13.51
N ASP A 283 -12.65 5.82 -13.99
CA ASP A 283 -13.08 5.93 -15.37
C ASP A 283 -13.43 7.36 -15.75
N GLU A 284 -14.17 8.07 -14.90
CA GLU A 284 -14.51 9.48 -15.10
C GLU A 284 -13.24 10.36 -15.14
N HIS A 285 -12.28 10.13 -14.23
CA HIS A 285 -11.01 10.84 -14.21
C HIS A 285 -10.21 10.66 -15.50
N LEU A 286 -10.08 9.43 -15.97
CA LEU A 286 -9.35 9.13 -17.21
C LEU A 286 -10.04 9.75 -18.44
N ALA A 287 -11.37 9.80 -18.45
CA ALA A 287 -12.14 10.42 -19.52
C ALA A 287 -12.04 11.96 -19.54
N LEU A 288 -11.72 12.60 -18.41
CA LEU A 288 -11.58 14.06 -18.27
C LEU A 288 -10.16 14.57 -18.59
N ALA A 289 -9.28 13.77 -19.18
CA ALA A 289 -7.92 14.19 -19.50
C ALA A 289 -7.88 15.56 -20.18
N GLY A 290 -7.04 16.47 -19.67
CA GLY A 290 -6.94 17.85 -20.16
C GLY A 290 -8.00 18.83 -19.62
N GLN A 291 -8.86 18.40 -18.69
CA GLN A 291 -9.86 19.22 -18.01
C GLN A 291 -9.59 19.28 -16.49
N PRO A 292 -10.19 20.22 -15.75
CA PRO A 292 -10.10 20.23 -14.29
C PRO A 292 -10.58 18.90 -13.67
N GLY A 293 -9.78 18.32 -12.80
CA GLY A 293 -10.02 17.00 -12.20
C GLY A 293 -9.72 15.82 -13.12
N GLY A 294 -9.22 16.07 -14.35
CA GLY A 294 -8.84 15.02 -15.29
C GLY A 294 -7.41 14.50 -15.08
N HIS A 295 -7.11 13.42 -15.78
CA HIS A 295 -5.86 12.68 -15.68
C HIS A 295 -4.64 13.55 -16.01
N LEU A 296 -3.67 13.55 -15.11
CA LEU A 296 -2.32 14.10 -15.29
C LEU A 296 -1.40 12.94 -15.66
N SER A 297 -0.70 13.04 -16.79
CA SER A 297 0.36 12.07 -17.13
C SER A 297 1.58 12.25 -16.21
N ASP A 298 2.50 11.28 -16.20
CA ASP A 298 3.68 11.31 -15.31
C ASP A 298 4.52 12.58 -15.45
N ASP A 299 4.66 13.12 -16.65
CA ASP A 299 5.39 14.36 -16.95
C ASP A 299 4.63 15.64 -16.54
N GLN A 300 3.32 15.55 -16.31
CA GLN A 300 2.48 16.65 -15.84
C GLN A 300 2.30 16.68 -14.32
N MET A 301 2.78 15.63 -13.63
CA MET A 301 2.64 15.51 -12.18
C MET A 301 3.37 16.64 -11.44
N THR A 302 2.65 17.32 -10.58
CA THR A 302 3.19 18.24 -9.57
C THR A 302 2.50 18.00 -8.25
N VAL A 303 3.10 18.40 -7.14
CA VAL A 303 2.49 18.24 -5.81
C VAL A 303 1.10 18.88 -5.76
N ASP A 304 0.99 20.15 -6.21
CA ASP A 304 -0.31 20.86 -6.24
C ASP A 304 -1.32 20.16 -7.16
N GLY A 305 -0.87 19.65 -8.30
CA GLY A 305 -1.70 18.90 -9.24
C GLY A 305 -2.24 17.61 -8.62
N VAL A 306 -1.39 16.83 -7.94
CA VAL A 306 -1.80 15.60 -7.25
C VAL A 306 -2.79 15.90 -6.12
N LEU A 307 -2.54 16.93 -5.31
CA LEU A 307 -3.45 17.33 -4.24
C LEU A 307 -4.80 17.83 -4.77
N ALA A 308 -4.81 18.54 -5.91
CA ALA A 308 -6.04 18.97 -6.56
C ALA A 308 -6.86 17.77 -7.10
N VAL A 309 -6.18 16.78 -7.69
CA VAL A 309 -6.81 15.54 -8.17
C VAL A 309 -7.33 14.69 -7.00
N ASP A 310 -6.58 14.56 -5.92
CA ASP A 310 -7.02 13.88 -4.68
C ASP A 310 -8.31 14.54 -4.14
N ALA A 311 -8.34 15.87 -4.05
CA ALA A 311 -9.53 16.61 -3.58
C ALA A 311 -10.73 16.40 -4.52
N TRP A 312 -10.52 16.43 -5.84
CA TRP A 312 -11.57 16.16 -6.83
C TRP A 312 -12.11 14.72 -6.65
N ALA A 313 -11.25 13.73 -6.55
CA ALA A 313 -11.64 12.33 -6.41
C ALA A 313 -12.45 12.09 -5.13
N ARG A 314 -12.06 12.72 -4.01
CA ARG A 314 -12.81 12.66 -2.75
C ARG A 314 -14.21 13.23 -2.89
N THR A 315 -14.32 14.41 -3.50
CA THR A 315 -15.63 15.06 -3.75
C THR A 315 -16.49 14.16 -4.63
N ARG A 316 -15.93 13.66 -5.73
CA ARG A 316 -16.67 12.81 -6.66
C ARG A 316 -17.13 11.50 -6.06
N ALA A 317 -16.27 10.85 -5.27
CA ALA A 317 -16.63 9.62 -4.55
C ALA A 317 -17.76 9.85 -3.55
N ALA A 318 -17.73 10.98 -2.82
CA ALA A 318 -18.80 11.35 -1.88
C ALA A 318 -20.15 11.57 -2.59
N GLU A 319 -20.15 12.32 -3.70
CA GLU A 319 -21.36 12.53 -4.52
C GLU A 319 -21.97 11.21 -5.03
N LEU A 320 -21.12 10.27 -5.45
CA LEU A 320 -21.58 8.96 -5.94
C LEU A 320 -22.09 8.08 -4.80
N ALA A 321 -21.47 8.14 -3.63
CA ALA A 321 -21.94 7.43 -2.44
C ALA A 321 -23.34 7.93 -1.99
N GLU A 322 -23.56 9.26 -2.02
CA GLU A 322 -24.88 9.85 -1.71
C GLU A 322 -25.97 9.47 -2.72
N ALA A 323 -25.60 9.29 -4.00
CA ALA A 323 -26.56 8.89 -5.03
C ALA A 323 -26.95 7.40 -4.97
N THR A 324 -26.18 6.57 -4.23
CA THR A 324 -26.42 5.13 -4.04
C THR A 324 -27.24 4.86 -2.77
N ALA A 325 -27.18 5.77 -1.78
CA ALA A 325 -27.91 5.70 -0.51
C ALA A 325 -29.41 5.96 -0.73
#